data_7177029d4b2fdb988d8edb7d34d938c9
#
_entry.id   7177029d4b2fdb988d8edb7d34d938c9
#
_cell.length_a   1.000
_cell.length_b   1.000
_cell.length_c   1.000
_cell.angle_alpha   90.00
_cell.angle_beta   90.00
_cell.angle_gamma   90.00
#
_symmetry.space_group_name_H-M   'P 1'
#
loop_
_entity.id
_entity.type
_entity.pdbx_description
1 polymer ?
#
loop_
_entity_poly.entity_id
_entity_poly.type
_entity_poly.pdbx_seq_one_letter_code
_entity_poly.pdbx_strand_id
1 'polypeptide(L)'
;MPALQRTEGIYTLELGTDENRFTTANIEQINALLDEVLADDTPSALVVTGSGKFFSNGLDVDFLGANPDKLSWYITEVQKILARFLVFPTPTVAAVNGHAFGAGAMVALACDYRVMRTDRGFFCLPEVDLGMPFTPGMSALCQGKMTPQAASATMPSGRRLGGSESLNYQIVDAAVAEDQVLSTATSFVAPLVGKNRDTLGTVKYGMYGSIVPLLLAGLGS
;
A
#
# COMPACT_ATOMS: atom_id res chain seq x y z
N MET A 1 -9.28 -9.48 -10.40
CA MET A 1 -9.02 -8.09 -10.82
C MET A 1 -9.47 -7.16 -9.71
N PRO A 2 -8.84 -5.97 -9.58
CA PRO A 2 -9.25 -4.95 -8.61
C PRO A 2 -10.71 -4.53 -8.78
N ALA A 3 -11.40 -4.28 -7.66
CA ALA A 3 -12.81 -3.88 -7.62
C ALA A 3 -13.02 -2.83 -6.53
N LEU A 4 -14.03 -1.97 -6.71
CA LEU A 4 -14.39 -0.92 -5.76
C LEU A 4 -15.85 -1.10 -5.34
N GLN A 5 -16.08 -1.00 -4.04
CA GLN A 5 -17.43 -0.99 -3.46
C GLN A 5 -17.55 0.19 -2.52
N ARG A 6 -18.76 0.71 -2.31
CA ARG A 6 -19.01 1.81 -1.38
C ARG A 6 -20.16 1.46 -0.45
N THR A 7 -19.92 1.64 0.84
CA THR A 7 -20.92 1.45 1.89
C THR A 7 -20.74 2.55 2.95
N GLU A 8 -21.81 3.29 3.24
CA GLU A 8 -21.85 4.32 4.31
C GLU A 8 -20.70 5.36 4.23
N GLY A 9 -20.35 5.80 3.02
CA GLY A 9 -19.26 6.77 2.81
C GLY A 9 -17.86 6.16 2.83
N ILE A 10 -17.72 4.84 2.97
CA ILE A 10 -16.43 4.16 2.95
C ILE A 10 -16.30 3.36 1.65
N TYR A 11 -15.29 3.68 0.87
CA TYR A 11 -14.87 2.88 -0.27
C TYR A 11 -14.01 1.72 0.19
N THR A 12 -14.25 0.54 -0.36
CA THR A 12 -13.38 -0.63 -0.20
C THR A 12 -12.82 -0.98 -1.57
N LEU A 13 -11.52 -0.76 -1.74
CA LEU A 13 -10.74 -1.19 -2.90
C LEU A 13 -10.20 -2.59 -2.61
N GLU A 14 -10.78 -3.58 -3.24
CA GLU A 14 -10.27 -4.95 -3.24
C GLU A 14 -9.24 -5.12 -4.37
N LEU A 15 -8.01 -5.50 -4.04
CA LEU A 15 -6.92 -5.69 -4.99
C LEU A 15 -7.08 -6.97 -5.83
N GLY A 16 -7.90 -7.93 -5.34
CA GLY A 16 -8.21 -9.18 -6.01
C GLY A 16 -8.23 -10.37 -5.05
N THR A 17 -8.37 -11.57 -5.63
CA THR A 17 -8.58 -12.84 -4.89
C THR A 17 -7.45 -13.85 -5.06
N ASP A 18 -6.41 -13.50 -5.80
CA ASP A 18 -5.23 -14.34 -6.09
C ASP A 18 -3.95 -13.78 -5.45
N GLU A 19 -2.85 -13.70 -6.18
CA GLU A 19 -1.60 -13.09 -5.69
C GLU A 19 -1.66 -11.56 -5.65
N ASN A 20 -2.63 -10.96 -6.31
CA ASN A 20 -2.85 -9.50 -6.35
C ASN A 20 -1.57 -8.74 -6.74
N ARG A 21 -0.84 -9.27 -7.74
CA ARG A 21 0.36 -8.63 -8.29
C ARG A 21 -0.04 -7.37 -9.06
N PHE A 22 0.87 -6.41 -9.13
CA PHE A 22 0.72 -5.20 -9.96
C PHE A 22 0.97 -5.52 -11.43
N THR A 23 0.13 -6.38 -12.04
CA THR A 23 0.13 -6.55 -13.50
C THR A 23 -0.21 -5.22 -14.17
N THR A 24 0.16 -5.06 -15.45
CA THR A 24 -0.17 -3.83 -16.18
C THR A 24 -1.68 -3.53 -16.16
N ALA A 25 -2.50 -4.57 -16.32
CA ALA A 25 -3.96 -4.44 -16.23
C ALA A 25 -4.45 -4.04 -14.82
N ASN A 26 -3.85 -4.60 -13.76
CA ASN A 26 -4.20 -4.22 -12.38
C ASN A 26 -3.76 -2.79 -12.06
N ILE A 27 -2.60 -2.35 -12.56
CA ILE A 27 -2.13 -0.97 -12.43
C ILE A 27 -3.13 0.01 -13.06
N GLU A 28 -3.56 -0.24 -14.30
CA GLU A 28 -4.56 0.57 -15.00
C GLU A 28 -5.89 0.59 -14.24
N GLN A 29 -6.37 -0.58 -13.80
CA GLN A 29 -7.63 -0.70 -13.07
C GLN A 29 -7.58 0.01 -11.72
N ILE A 30 -6.51 -0.15 -10.92
CA ILE A 30 -6.35 0.54 -9.63
C ILE A 30 -6.37 2.05 -9.84
N ASN A 31 -5.66 2.56 -10.86
CA ASN A 31 -5.66 3.98 -11.16
C ASN A 31 -7.05 4.50 -11.51
N ALA A 32 -7.81 3.78 -12.34
CA ALA A 32 -9.18 4.15 -12.71
C ALA A 32 -10.11 4.18 -11.48
N LEU A 33 -10.00 3.17 -10.59
CA LEU A 33 -10.82 3.11 -9.37
C LEU A 33 -10.44 4.21 -8.36
N LEU A 34 -9.16 4.58 -8.26
CA LEU A 34 -8.74 5.72 -7.46
C LEU A 34 -9.25 7.05 -8.04
N ASP A 35 -9.32 7.17 -9.37
CA ASP A 35 -9.93 8.33 -10.03
C ASP A 35 -11.43 8.42 -9.77
N GLU A 36 -12.14 7.29 -9.71
CA GLU A 36 -13.55 7.23 -9.32
C GLU A 36 -13.77 7.77 -7.90
N VAL A 37 -12.93 7.36 -6.93
CA VAL A 37 -12.98 7.91 -5.56
C VAL A 37 -12.71 9.40 -5.53
N LEU A 38 -11.78 9.90 -6.37
CA LEU A 38 -11.46 11.32 -6.45
C LEU A 38 -12.54 12.15 -7.12
N ALA A 39 -13.28 11.59 -8.07
CA ALA A 39 -14.38 12.25 -8.77
C ALA A 39 -15.65 12.38 -7.92
N ASP A 40 -15.76 11.64 -6.83
CA ASP A 40 -16.88 11.74 -5.89
C ASP A 40 -16.61 12.81 -4.84
N ASP A 41 -17.33 13.91 -4.90
CA ASP A 41 -17.20 15.04 -3.96
C ASP A 41 -17.85 14.77 -2.59
N THR A 42 -18.51 13.62 -2.41
CA THR A 42 -19.14 13.31 -1.13
C THR A 42 -18.09 12.87 -0.09
N PRO A 43 -18.34 13.18 1.20
CA PRO A 43 -17.43 12.75 2.27
C PRO A 43 -17.16 11.26 2.23
N SER A 44 -15.89 10.89 2.23
CA SER A 44 -15.50 9.49 2.09
C SER A 44 -14.19 9.14 2.78
N ALA A 45 -13.97 7.84 2.96
CA ALA A 45 -12.70 7.24 3.35
C ALA A 45 -12.43 6.01 2.46
N LEU A 46 -11.20 5.53 2.41
CA LEU A 46 -10.77 4.42 1.57
C LEU A 46 -10.13 3.31 2.40
N VAL A 47 -10.69 2.12 2.34
CA VAL A 47 -10.09 0.87 2.81
C VAL A 47 -9.49 0.15 1.61
N VAL A 48 -8.25 -0.31 1.73
CA VAL A 48 -7.59 -1.15 0.71
C VAL A 48 -7.41 -2.54 1.29
N THR A 49 -7.84 -3.57 0.58
CA THR A 49 -7.76 -4.96 1.02
C THR A 49 -7.49 -5.91 -0.14
N GLY A 50 -7.26 -7.17 0.15
CA GLY A 50 -7.30 -8.28 -0.79
C GLY A 50 -8.18 -9.40 -0.24
N SER A 51 -8.31 -10.49 -0.99
CA SER A 51 -8.98 -11.70 -0.53
C SER A 51 -8.05 -12.92 -0.61
N GLY A 52 -8.32 -13.93 0.19
CA GLY A 52 -7.56 -15.17 0.21
C GLY A 52 -6.18 -15.03 0.87
N LYS A 53 -5.15 -15.60 0.24
CA LYS A 53 -3.82 -15.74 0.83
C LYS A 53 -3.02 -14.44 0.86
N PHE A 54 -3.24 -13.55 -0.08
CA PHE A 54 -2.43 -12.34 -0.27
C PHE A 54 -3.27 -11.06 -0.10
N PHE A 55 -2.69 -10.10 0.57
CA PHE A 55 -3.03 -8.71 0.37
C PHE A 55 -2.49 -8.28 -1.00
N SER A 56 -1.17 -8.41 -1.22
CA SER A 56 -0.53 -8.31 -2.53
C SER A 56 0.88 -8.92 -2.48
N ASN A 57 1.22 -9.68 -3.52
CA ASN A 57 2.55 -10.26 -3.73
C ASN A 57 3.53 -9.28 -4.44
N GLY A 58 3.11 -8.04 -4.64
CA GLY A 58 3.95 -6.98 -5.18
C GLY A 58 4.09 -7.00 -6.70
N LEU A 59 5.33 -6.91 -7.18
CA LEU A 59 5.62 -6.79 -8.60
C LEU A 59 5.27 -8.06 -9.39
N ASP A 60 4.90 -7.88 -10.65
CA ASP A 60 4.77 -8.97 -11.62
C ASP A 60 6.15 -9.32 -12.18
N VAL A 61 6.85 -10.18 -11.44
CA VAL A 61 8.21 -10.60 -11.79
C VAL A 61 8.27 -11.45 -13.07
N ASP A 62 7.17 -12.14 -13.39
CA ASP A 62 7.07 -12.93 -14.63
C ASP A 62 6.99 -12.00 -15.84
N PHE A 63 6.20 -10.91 -15.74
CA PHE A 63 6.17 -9.87 -16.76
C PHE A 63 7.54 -9.22 -16.94
N LEU A 64 8.24 -8.89 -15.86
CA LEU A 64 9.57 -8.29 -15.91
C LEU A 64 10.61 -9.22 -16.54
N GLY A 65 10.56 -10.51 -16.20
CA GLY A 65 11.44 -11.52 -16.81
C GLY A 65 11.22 -11.66 -18.31
N ALA A 66 9.97 -11.54 -18.77
CA ALA A 66 9.62 -11.60 -20.20
C ALA A 66 9.86 -10.29 -20.97
N ASN A 67 9.93 -9.14 -20.27
CA ASN A 67 10.04 -7.80 -20.85
C ASN A 67 11.09 -6.94 -20.14
N PRO A 68 12.38 -7.31 -20.17
CA PRO A 68 13.43 -6.59 -19.44
C PRO A 68 13.61 -5.14 -19.95
N ASP A 69 13.28 -4.87 -21.20
CA ASP A 69 13.28 -3.54 -21.82
C ASP A 69 12.21 -2.59 -21.22
N LYS A 70 11.18 -3.13 -20.61
CA LYS A 70 10.10 -2.37 -19.96
C LYS A 70 10.30 -2.13 -18.46
N LEU A 71 11.39 -2.60 -17.88
CA LEU A 71 11.64 -2.51 -16.43
C LEU A 71 11.46 -1.08 -15.89
N SER A 72 12.11 -0.09 -16.52
CA SER A 72 12.06 1.30 -16.04
C SER A 72 10.64 1.86 -16.09
N TRP A 73 9.94 1.65 -17.20
CA TRP A 73 8.55 2.07 -17.34
C TRP A 73 7.66 1.41 -16.29
N TYR A 74 7.74 0.09 -16.15
CA TYR A 74 6.88 -0.66 -15.24
C TYR A 74 7.09 -0.24 -13.77
N ILE A 75 8.34 -0.10 -13.32
CA ILE A 75 8.65 0.36 -11.97
C ILE A 75 8.11 1.77 -11.75
N THR A 76 8.21 2.65 -12.75
CA THR A 76 7.65 4.01 -12.67
C THR A 76 6.12 3.96 -12.49
N GLU A 77 5.41 3.11 -13.23
CA GLU A 77 3.94 2.98 -13.09
C GLU A 77 3.54 2.46 -11.71
N VAL A 78 4.26 1.48 -11.16
CA VAL A 78 4.03 1.02 -9.78
C VAL A 78 4.30 2.14 -8.77
N GLN A 79 5.40 2.88 -8.92
CA GLN A 79 5.72 3.99 -8.02
C GLN A 79 4.71 5.15 -8.08
N LYS A 80 4.08 5.39 -9.23
CA LYS A 80 2.96 6.34 -9.32
C LYS A 80 1.78 5.94 -8.43
N ILE A 81 1.46 4.64 -8.35
CA ILE A 81 0.44 4.14 -7.41
C ILE A 81 0.86 4.41 -5.96
N LEU A 82 2.11 4.14 -5.60
CA LEU A 82 2.63 4.42 -4.26
C LEU A 82 2.53 5.91 -3.92
N ALA A 83 2.90 6.78 -4.84
CA ALA A 83 2.80 8.24 -4.68
C ALA A 83 1.34 8.69 -4.48
N ARG A 84 0.40 8.10 -5.25
CA ARG A 84 -1.03 8.41 -5.13
C ARG A 84 -1.56 8.04 -3.74
N PHE A 85 -1.29 6.83 -3.25
CA PHE A 85 -1.74 6.41 -1.91
C PHE A 85 -1.13 7.28 -0.81
N LEU A 86 0.16 7.62 -0.93
CA LEU A 86 0.89 8.36 0.10
C LEU A 86 0.29 9.74 0.42
N VAL A 87 -0.21 10.42 -0.60
CA VAL A 87 -0.82 11.75 -0.46
C VAL A 87 -2.31 11.78 -0.85
N PHE A 88 -2.96 10.61 -0.82
CA PHE A 88 -4.37 10.50 -1.21
C PHE A 88 -5.24 11.38 -0.32
N PRO A 89 -6.06 12.30 -0.88
CA PRO A 89 -6.72 13.35 -0.11
C PRO A 89 -7.97 12.88 0.66
N THR A 90 -8.09 11.58 0.92
CA THR A 90 -9.11 10.97 1.77
C THR A 90 -8.42 10.12 2.84
N PRO A 91 -9.01 9.90 4.03
CA PRO A 91 -8.46 8.95 4.99
C PRO A 91 -8.33 7.56 4.38
N THR A 92 -7.16 6.94 4.54
CA THR A 92 -6.85 5.63 3.96
C THR A 92 -6.41 4.62 5.02
N VAL A 93 -6.82 3.37 4.86
CA VAL A 93 -6.36 2.26 5.70
C VAL A 93 -6.13 1.01 4.88
N ALA A 94 -5.02 0.32 5.12
CA ALA A 94 -4.77 -1.01 4.58
C ALA A 94 -5.31 -2.08 5.56
N ALA A 95 -6.26 -2.86 5.10
CA ALA A 95 -6.77 -4.05 5.76
C ALA A 95 -5.99 -5.27 5.23
N VAL A 96 -4.86 -5.58 5.88
CA VAL A 96 -3.88 -6.59 5.42
C VAL A 96 -4.37 -7.99 5.81
N ASN A 97 -5.18 -8.57 4.95
CA ASN A 97 -5.81 -9.87 5.11
C ASN A 97 -4.87 -11.07 4.96
N GLY A 98 -3.67 -10.88 4.44
CA GLY A 98 -2.72 -11.94 4.11
C GLY A 98 -1.31 -11.41 3.87
N HIS A 99 -0.54 -12.09 3.01
CA HIS A 99 0.81 -11.65 2.69
C HIS A 99 0.83 -10.29 1.99
N ALA A 100 1.67 -9.38 2.48
CA ALA A 100 2.00 -8.09 1.88
C ALA A 100 3.51 -8.07 1.58
N PHE A 101 3.89 -8.26 0.32
CA PHE A 101 5.28 -8.41 -0.11
C PHE A 101 5.72 -7.31 -1.08
N GLY A 102 6.94 -6.81 -0.90
CA GLY A 102 7.56 -5.81 -1.77
C GLY A 102 6.66 -4.59 -2.02
N ALA A 103 6.32 -4.30 -3.27
CA ALA A 103 5.42 -3.20 -3.62
C ALA A 103 4.03 -3.33 -2.96
N GLY A 104 3.55 -4.54 -2.65
CA GLY A 104 2.32 -4.74 -1.87
C GLY A 104 2.45 -4.25 -0.43
N ALA A 105 3.58 -4.54 0.22
CA ALA A 105 3.90 -4.00 1.55
C ALA A 105 4.04 -2.47 1.50
N MET A 106 4.62 -1.93 0.43
CA MET A 106 4.77 -0.49 0.24
C MET A 106 3.42 0.23 0.05
N VAL A 107 2.44 -0.39 -0.65
CA VAL A 107 1.06 0.15 -0.71
C VAL A 107 0.43 0.18 0.68
N ALA A 108 0.59 -0.88 1.47
CA ALA A 108 0.11 -0.85 2.85
C ALA A 108 0.77 0.27 3.66
N LEU A 109 2.09 0.47 3.55
CA LEU A 109 2.80 1.57 4.18
C LEU A 109 2.30 2.94 3.70
N ALA A 110 2.00 3.10 2.41
CA ALA A 110 1.54 4.37 1.85
C ALA A 110 0.18 4.81 2.39
N CYS A 111 -0.68 3.89 2.85
CA CYS A 111 -1.92 4.23 3.56
C CYS A 111 -1.64 4.94 4.89
N ASP A 112 -2.63 5.69 5.41
CA ASP A 112 -2.50 6.37 6.70
C ASP A 112 -2.38 5.36 7.83
N TYR A 113 -3.26 4.34 7.85
CA TYR A 113 -3.32 3.28 8.86
C TYR A 113 -3.17 1.89 8.23
N ARG A 114 -2.83 0.90 9.06
CA ARG A 114 -2.68 -0.52 8.68
C ARG A 114 -3.22 -1.40 9.78
N VAL A 115 -4.09 -2.33 9.42
CA VAL A 115 -4.56 -3.40 10.29
C VAL A 115 -4.18 -4.73 9.65
N MET A 116 -3.57 -5.63 10.39
CA MET A 116 -3.11 -6.91 9.86
C MET A 116 -3.66 -8.09 10.67
N ARG A 117 -3.89 -9.22 9.99
CA ARG A 117 -4.27 -10.45 10.67
C ARG A 117 -3.09 -11.06 11.45
N THR A 118 -3.39 -11.72 12.58
CA THR A 118 -2.37 -12.29 13.48
C THR A 118 -1.97 -13.73 13.15
N ASP A 119 -2.91 -14.52 12.61
CA ASP A 119 -2.79 -15.97 12.49
C ASP A 119 -2.08 -16.41 11.21
N ARG A 120 -2.02 -15.55 10.19
CA ARG A 120 -1.46 -15.89 8.88
C ARG A 120 -1.02 -14.65 8.11
N GLY A 121 -0.07 -14.84 7.20
CA GLY A 121 0.46 -13.76 6.36
C GLY A 121 1.68 -13.09 6.99
N PHE A 122 2.46 -12.45 6.13
CA PHE A 122 3.66 -11.73 6.52
C PHE A 122 3.70 -10.36 5.83
N PHE A 123 4.14 -9.35 6.57
CA PHE A 123 4.72 -8.13 6.01
C PHE A 123 6.18 -8.41 5.69
N CYS A 124 6.63 -8.10 4.48
CA CYS A 124 8.00 -8.38 4.04
C CYS A 124 8.43 -7.43 2.93
N LEU A 125 9.66 -6.96 3.03
CA LEU A 125 10.38 -6.21 2.01
C LEU A 125 11.53 -7.10 1.51
N PRO A 126 11.30 -8.00 0.51
CA PRO A 126 12.24 -9.07 0.15
C PRO A 126 13.33 -8.62 -0.83
N GLU A 127 13.48 -7.33 -1.10
CA GLU A 127 14.32 -6.76 -2.14
C GLU A 127 15.78 -7.26 -2.05
N VAL A 128 16.33 -7.34 -0.83
CA VAL A 128 17.71 -7.84 -0.60
C VAL A 128 17.86 -9.31 -0.99
N ASP A 129 16.85 -10.15 -0.71
CA ASP A 129 16.86 -11.58 -1.05
C ASP A 129 16.69 -11.81 -2.55
N LEU A 130 16.00 -10.90 -3.24
CA LEU A 130 15.74 -10.95 -4.68
C LEU A 130 16.86 -10.28 -5.50
N GLY A 131 17.84 -9.62 -4.86
CA GLY A 131 18.84 -8.83 -5.55
C GLY A 131 18.28 -7.62 -6.31
N MET A 132 17.12 -7.12 -5.88
CA MET A 132 16.41 -5.98 -6.47
C MET A 132 16.51 -4.78 -5.51
N PRO A 133 17.42 -3.83 -5.71
CA PRO A 133 17.57 -2.71 -4.80
C PRO A 133 16.32 -1.81 -4.82
N PHE A 134 16.03 -1.21 -3.67
CA PHE A 134 15.01 -0.16 -3.61
C PHE A 134 15.39 1.01 -4.51
N THR A 135 14.42 1.56 -5.22
CA THR A 135 14.61 2.88 -5.84
C THR A 135 14.72 3.95 -4.74
N PRO A 136 15.27 5.15 -5.05
CA PRO A 136 15.29 6.24 -4.09
C PRO A 136 13.90 6.57 -3.51
N GLY A 137 12.86 6.55 -4.34
CA GLY A 137 11.48 6.80 -3.93
C GLY A 137 10.92 5.70 -3.01
N MET A 138 11.11 4.43 -3.35
CA MET A 138 10.69 3.30 -2.50
C MET A 138 11.42 3.32 -1.16
N SER A 139 12.73 3.58 -1.18
CA SER A 139 13.52 3.70 0.05
C SER A 139 13.04 4.84 0.94
N ALA A 140 12.77 6.01 0.37
CA ALA A 140 12.25 7.17 1.09
C ALA A 140 10.86 6.91 1.67
N LEU A 141 9.96 6.26 0.91
CA LEU A 141 8.64 5.85 1.39
C LEU A 141 8.74 4.93 2.61
N CYS A 142 9.51 3.85 2.49
CA CYS A 142 9.66 2.87 3.57
C CYS A 142 10.22 3.52 4.84
N GLN A 143 11.28 4.32 4.72
CA GLN A 143 11.88 5.03 5.85
C GLN A 143 10.97 6.11 6.43
N GLY A 144 10.20 6.82 5.60
CA GLY A 144 9.28 7.87 6.03
C GLY A 144 8.02 7.33 6.73
N LYS A 145 7.69 6.05 6.52
CA LYS A 145 6.47 5.42 7.06
C LYS A 145 6.76 4.41 8.19
N MET A 146 7.99 4.07 8.42
CA MET A 146 8.42 3.16 9.50
C MET A 146 9.31 3.88 10.50
N THR A 147 9.37 3.36 11.72
CA THR A 147 10.41 3.77 12.67
C THR A 147 11.79 3.36 12.15
N PRO A 148 12.88 4.05 12.52
CA PRO A 148 14.24 3.66 12.14
C PRO A 148 14.56 2.19 12.50
N GLN A 149 14.05 1.70 13.64
CA GLN A 149 14.22 0.33 14.10
C GLN A 149 13.50 -0.65 13.17
N ALA A 150 12.25 -0.36 12.80
CA ALA A 150 11.48 -1.18 11.88
C ALA A 150 12.11 -1.22 10.48
N ALA A 151 12.56 -0.06 9.96
CA ALA A 151 13.26 0.02 8.69
C ALA A 151 14.54 -0.82 8.70
N SER A 152 15.37 -0.70 9.77
CA SER A 152 16.59 -1.49 9.93
C SER A 152 16.31 -2.99 10.11
N ALA A 153 15.20 -3.37 10.71
CA ALA A 153 14.83 -4.77 10.90
C ALA A 153 14.26 -5.43 9.63
N THR A 154 13.75 -4.64 8.66
CA THR A 154 13.04 -5.18 7.48
C THR A 154 13.82 -4.98 6.18
N MET A 155 14.21 -3.75 5.85
CA MET A 155 14.76 -3.42 4.54
C MET A 155 16.07 -4.16 4.20
N PRO A 156 17.09 -4.20 5.09
CA PRO A 156 18.35 -4.90 4.78
C PRO A 156 18.31 -6.41 5.05
N SER A 157 17.21 -6.94 5.59
CA SER A 157 17.16 -8.34 6.04
C SER A 157 16.18 -9.21 5.25
N GLY A 158 15.23 -8.63 4.52
CA GLY A 158 14.14 -9.39 3.89
C GLY A 158 13.25 -10.15 4.89
N ARG A 159 13.33 -9.80 6.18
CA ARG A 159 12.62 -10.53 7.26
C ARG A 159 11.11 -10.50 7.05
N ARG A 160 10.49 -11.65 7.25
CA ARG A 160 9.03 -11.82 7.21
C ARG A 160 8.48 -11.65 8.62
N LEU A 161 7.69 -10.59 8.82
CA LEU A 161 7.06 -10.30 10.11
C LEU A 161 5.57 -10.65 10.08
N GLY A 162 5.13 -11.50 11.01
CA GLY A 162 3.71 -11.76 11.23
C GLY A 162 3.00 -10.55 11.83
N GLY A 163 1.66 -10.59 11.94
CA GLY A 163 0.87 -9.45 12.41
C GLY A 163 1.29 -8.95 13.79
N SER A 164 1.49 -9.85 14.77
CA SER A 164 1.91 -9.46 16.12
C SER A 164 3.33 -8.87 16.15
N GLU A 165 4.26 -9.40 15.35
CA GLU A 165 5.60 -8.81 15.22
C GLU A 165 5.54 -7.45 14.53
N SER A 166 4.73 -7.31 13.48
CA SER A 166 4.53 -6.04 12.77
C SER A 166 3.95 -4.97 13.70
N LEU A 167 3.06 -5.34 14.62
CA LEU A 167 2.55 -4.45 15.65
C LEU A 167 3.64 -4.04 16.64
N ASN A 168 4.46 -4.98 17.11
CA ASN A 168 5.56 -4.70 18.04
C ASN A 168 6.61 -3.75 17.42
N TYR A 169 6.86 -3.85 16.11
CA TYR A 169 7.71 -2.93 15.37
C TYR A 169 7.02 -1.63 14.96
N GLN A 170 5.72 -1.44 15.32
CA GLN A 170 4.93 -0.28 14.92
C GLN A 170 4.81 -0.11 13.40
N ILE A 171 4.88 -1.21 12.66
CA ILE A 171 4.64 -1.23 11.22
C ILE A 171 3.14 -1.18 10.94
N VAL A 172 2.33 -1.83 11.79
CA VAL A 172 0.88 -1.79 11.73
C VAL A 172 0.29 -1.18 13.00
N ASP A 173 -0.90 -0.60 12.89
CA ASP A 173 -1.60 0.10 13.96
C ASP A 173 -2.43 -0.85 14.83
N ALA A 174 -2.84 -1.99 14.26
CA ALA A 174 -3.52 -3.08 14.98
C ALA A 174 -3.22 -4.44 14.33
N ALA A 175 -3.24 -5.49 15.16
CA ALA A 175 -3.14 -6.88 14.72
C ALA A 175 -4.28 -7.69 15.36
N VAL A 176 -5.14 -8.30 14.54
CA VAL A 176 -6.41 -8.92 14.96
C VAL A 176 -6.64 -10.26 14.24
N ALA A 177 -7.66 -11.01 14.65
CA ALA A 177 -8.07 -12.23 13.94
C ALA A 177 -8.56 -11.92 12.52
N GLU A 178 -8.50 -12.90 11.61
CA GLU A 178 -8.83 -12.74 10.18
C GLU A 178 -10.20 -12.09 9.95
N ASP A 179 -11.22 -12.58 10.64
CA ASP A 179 -12.61 -12.12 10.53
C ASP A 179 -12.83 -10.69 11.05
N GLN A 180 -11.87 -10.14 11.79
CA GLN A 180 -11.91 -8.79 12.35
C GLN A 180 -11.08 -7.77 11.56
N VAL A 181 -10.26 -8.20 10.60
CA VAL A 181 -9.33 -7.29 9.89
C VAL A 181 -10.07 -6.16 9.19
N LEU A 182 -11.07 -6.48 8.39
CA LEU A 182 -11.81 -5.47 7.60
C LEU A 182 -12.62 -4.54 8.52
N SER A 183 -13.33 -5.09 9.50
CA SER A 183 -14.14 -4.29 10.43
C SER A 183 -13.28 -3.38 11.30
N THR A 184 -12.14 -3.88 11.80
CA THR A 184 -11.19 -3.06 12.56
C THR A 184 -10.60 -1.96 11.68
N ALA A 185 -10.15 -2.27 10.45
CA ALA A 185 -9.65 -1.26 9.53
C ALA A 185 -10.71 -0.18 9.25
N THR A 186 -11.94 -0.58 8.99
CA THR A 186 -13.07 0.35 8.80
C THR A 186 -13.23 1.27 10.01
N SER A 187 -13.11 0.75 11.25
CA SER A 187 -13.26 1.54 12.46
C SER A 187 -12.20 2.64 12.63
N PHE A 188 -11.02 2.49 12.03
CA PHE A 188 -9.97 3.53 12.04
C PHE A 188 -10.35 4.74 11.18
N VAL A 189 -11.03 4.54 10.07
CA VAL A 189 -11.33 5.60 9.11
C VAL A 189 -12.76 6.12 9.19
N ALA A 190 -13.71 5.37 9.73
CA ALA A 190 -15.11 5.78 9.86
C ALA A 190 -15.27 7.13 10.61
N PRO A 191 -14.58 7.40 11.73
CA PRO A 191 -14.66 8.70 12.41
C PRO A 191 -14.04 9.85 11.62
N LEU A 192 -13.29 9.55 10.56
CA LEU A 192 -12.58 10.51 9.73
C LEU A 192 -13.33 10.85 8.44
N VAL A 193 -14.40 10.12 8.11
CA VAL A 193 -15.32 10.48 7.03
C VAL A 193 -15.86 11.89 7.29
N GLY A 194 -15.80 12.76 6.29
CA GLY A 194 -16.20 14.16 6.42
C GLY A 194 -15.06 15.13 6.75
N LYS A 195 -13.83 14.65 6.93
CA LYS A 195 -12.68 15.57 6.93
C LYS A 195 -12.58 16.30 5.59
N ASN A 196 -12.26 17.60 5.65
CA ASN A 196 -12.10 18.41 4.44
C ASN A 196 -10.96 17.83 3.57
N ARG A 197 -11.31 17.43 2.36
CA ARG A 197 -10.43 16.76 1.41
C ARG A 197 -9.20 17.59 1.04
N ASP A 198 -9.39 18.86 0.73
CA ASP A 198 -8.30 19.74 0.30
C ASP A 198 -7.31 19.98 1.44
N THR A 199 -7.84 20.23 2.64
CA THR A 199 -7.02 20.38 3.85
C THR A 199 -6.25 19.10 4.17
N LEU A 200 -6.91 17.93 4.10
CA LEU A 200 -6.25 16.64 4.35
C LEU A 200 -5.16 16.36 3.32
N GLY A 201 -5.45 16.60 2.04
CA GLY A 201 -4.45 16.49 0.97
C GLY A 201 -3.24 17.39 1.20
N THR A 202 -3.48 18.65 1.58
CA THR A 202 -2.41 19.60 1.91
C THR A 202 -1.58 19.14 3.11
N VAL A 203 -2.22 18.62 4.17
CA VAL A 203 -1.53 18.08 5.35
C VAL A 203 -0.65 16.87 4.95
N LYS A 204 -1.20 15.90 4.23
CA LYS A 204 -0.42 14.74 3.77
C LYS A 204 0.72 15.14 2.85
N TYR A 205 0.49 16.10 1.96
CA TYR A 205 1.56 16.62 1.11
C TYR A 205 2.62 17.35 1.93
N GLY A 206 2.24 18.07 2.99
CA GLY A 206 3.19 18.66 3.95
C GLY A 206 4.05 17.61 4.66
N MET A 207 3.46 16.45 4.98
CA MET A 207 4.18 15.34 5.64
C MET A 207 5.10 14.58 4.68
N TYR A 208 4.65 14.29 3.46
CA TYR A 208 5.27 13.33 2.56
C TYR A 208 5.60 13.87 1.16
N GLY A 209 5.32 15.13 0.90
CA GLY A 209 5.49 15.74 -0.43
C GLY A 209 6.92 15.69 -0.96
N SER A 210 7.94 15.65 -0.07
CA SER A 210 9.34 15.47 -0.48
C SER A 210 9.64 14.07 -1.05
N ILE A 211 8.81 13.06 -0.73
CA ILE A 211 8.96 11.69 -1.22
C ILE A 211 8.33 11.53 -2.61
N VAL A 212 7.27 12.29 -2.90
CA VAL A 212 6.51 12.18 -4.15
C VAL A 212 7.39 12.34 -5.39
N PRO A 213 8.25 13.38 -5.54
CA PRO A 213 9.13 13.52 -6.69
C PRO A 213 10.09 12.35 -6.87
N LEU A 214 10.58 11.76 -5.76
CA LEU A 214 11.47 10.60 -5.80
C LEU A 214 10.75 9.35 -6.33
N LEU A 215 9.48 9.16 -5.95
CA LEU A 215 8.65 8.08 -6.49
C LEU A 215 8.36 8.31 -7.99
N LEU A 216 8.07 9.53 -8.41
CA LEU A 216 7.75 9.86 -9.79
C LEU A 216 8.98 9.82 -10.72
N ALA A 217 10.19 9.94 -10.18
CA ALA A 217 11.43 9.82 -10.95
C ALA A 217 11.74 8.40 -11.45
N GLY A 218 11.05 7.40 -10.91
CA GLY A 218 11.26 6.00 -11.32
C GLY A 218 12.64 5.46 -10.94
N LEU A 219 13.29 4.71 -11.85
CA LEU A 219 14.62 4.15 -11.62
C LEU A 219 15.75 5.21 -11.70
N GLY A 220 15.42 6.43 -12.04
CA GLY A 220 16.42 7.48 -12.31
C GLY A 220 17.09 7.28 -13.68
N SER A 221 17.38 8.36 -14.35
CA SER A 221 18.28 8.39 -15.51
C SER A 221 19.73 8.47 -15.06
#